data_f9791d349ac2edb19c4c5b8c23f61db6
#
_entry.id   f9791d349ac2edb19c4c5b8c23f61db6
#
_cell.length_a   1.000
_cell.length_b   1.000
_cell.length_c   1.000
_cell.angle_alpha   90.00
_cell.angle_beta   90.00
_cell.angle_gamma   90.00
#
_symmetry.space_group_name_H-M   'P 1'
#
loop_
_entity.id
_entity.type
_entity.pdbx_description
1 polymer ?
#
loop_
_entity_poly.entity_id
_entity_poly.type
_entity_poly.pdbx_seq_one_letter_code
_entity_poly.pdbx_strand_id
1 'polypeptide(L)'
;MSLIISLIESAQGHYPLVLLMVFLLTFTKSCALVSLAIPGTSGLLLLGTFASASLGHFLLMWSSASLGAIGGFWLSWWLGVRYRHRLTQLRWLTAERLARSRLFFQRRGLWAVFFSRFLSPLRATLPLVSGASGLPLRSFQLANVTSGLLWPFLLLSPGALSLSLW
;
A
#
# COMPACT_ATOMS: atom_id res chain seq x y z
N MET A 1 -0.37 4.50 -30.57
CA MET A 1 0.90 3.79 -30.35
C MET A 1 2.06 4.75 -30.17
N SER A 2 2.17 5.81 -30.97
CA SER A 2 3.25 6.83 -30.86
C SER A 2 3.29 7.58 -29.52
N LEU A 3 2.15 7.92 -28.94
CA LEU A 3 2.06 8.61 -27.64
C LEU A 3 2.60 7.78 -26.47
N ILE A 4 2.39 6.47 -26.48
CA ILE A 4 2.90 5.56 -25.44
C ILE A 4 4.41 5.42 -25.57
N ILE A 5 4.93 5.32 -26.79
CA ILE A 5 6.36 5.23 -27.07
C ILE A 5 7.07 6.53 -26.66
N SER A 6 6.52 7.70 -27.01
CA SER A 6 7.10 8.99 -26.61
C SER A 6 7.06 9.24 -25.09
N LEU A 7 6.05 8.74 -24.41
CA LEU A 7 5.99 8.76 -22.94
C LEU A 7 7.04 7.83 -22.30
N ILE A 8 7.26 6.66 -22.90
CA ILE A 8 8.29 5.71 -22.46
C ILE A 8 9.68 6.30 -22.65
N GLU A 9 9.97 6.91 -23.81
CA GLU A 9 11.24 7.56 -24.09
C GLU A 9 11.49 8.77 -23.19
N SER A 10 10.48 9.59 -22.95
CA SER A 10 10.55 10.71 -22.00
C SER A 10 10.76 10.25 -20.55
N ALA A 11 10.19 9.11 -20.17
CA ALA A 11 10.36 8.52 -18.84
C ALA A 11 11.77 7.92 -18.65
N GLN A 12 12.43 7.44 -19.71
CA GLN A 12 13.78 6.91 -19.62
C GLN A 12 14.81 8.00 -19.27
N GLY A 13 14.61 9.23 -19.70
CA GLY A 13 15.44 10.38 -19.32
C GLY A 13 15.26 10.84 -17.88
N HIS A 14 14.12 10.51 -17.23
CA HIS A 14 13.77 10.96 -15.89
C HIS A 14 13.35 9.79 -14.97
N TYR A 15 14.01 8.65 -15.10
CA TYR A 15 13.72 7.43 -14.37
C TYR A 15 13.62 7.61 -12.83
N PRO A 16 14.50 8.41 -12.18
CA PRO A 16 14.35 8.70 -10.75
C PRO A 16 13.02 9.37 -10.39
N LEU A 17 12.49 10.19 -11.28
CA LEU A 17 11.22 10.88 -11.10
C LEU A 17 10.05 9.91 -11.20
N VAL A 18 10.11 8.92 -12.09
CA VAL A 18 9.13 7.82 -12.19
C VAL A 18 9.12 7.00 -10.90
N LEU A 19 10.30 6.64 -10.37
CA LEU A 19 10.42 5.91 -9.10
C LEU A 19 9.81 6.71 -7.93
N LEU A 20 10.06 8.02 -7.87
CA LEU A 20 9.46 8.89 -6.86
C LEU A 20 7.93 8.93 -6.99
N MET A 21 7.41 9.03 -8.21
CA MET A 21 5.96 9.00 -8.46
C MET A 21 5.33 7.68 -8.04
N VAL A 22 5.97 6.55 -8.34
CA VAL A 22 5.53 5.21 -7.90
C VAL A 22 5.51 5.13 -6.37
N PHE A 23 6.56 5.61 -5.71
CA PHE A 23 6.64 5.67 -4.26
C PHE A 23 5.49 6.51 -3.67
N LEU A 24 5.33 7.76 -4.12
CA LEU A 24 4.30 8.66 -3.63
C LEU A 24 2.89 8.11 -3.86
N LEU A 25 2.64 7.51 -5.01
CA LEU A 25 1.35 6.92 -5.36
C LEU A 25 1.00 5.73 -4.48
N THR A 26 1.95 4.84 -4.24
CA THR A 26 1.76 3.68 -3.35
C THR A 26 1.68 4.09 -1.89
N PHE A 27 2.46 5.09 -1.48
CA PHE A 27 2.43 5.66 -0.14
C PHE A 27 1.07 6.29 0.16
N THR A 28 0.60 7.21 -0.70
CA THR A 28 -0.70 7.88 -0.53
C THR A 28 -1.88 6.89 -0.56
N LYS A 29 -1.83 5.90 -1.45
CA LYS A 29 -2.84 4.82 -1.48
C LYS A 29 -2.80 3.91 -0.25
N SER A 30 -1.69 3.83 0.44
CA SER A 30 -1.54 3.03 1.66
C SER A 30 -1.84 3.83 2.93
N CYS A 31 -1.93 5.16 2.85
CA CYS A 31 -2.38 6.01 3.95
C CYS A 31 -3.88 5.90 4.17
N ALA A 32 -4.30 5.66 5.41
CA ALA A 32 -5.68 5.35 5.80
C ALA A 32 -6.72 6.37 5.31
N LEU A 33 -6.45 7.66 5.42
CA LEU A 33 -7.42 8.71 5.07
C LEU A 33 -7.40 9.05 3.57
N VAL A 34 -6.25 9.00 2.94
CA VAL A 34 -6.05 9.40 1.55
C VAL A 34 -6.51 8.30 0.58
N SER A 35 -6.41 7.04 0.99
CA SER A 35 -6.82 5.88 0.19
C SER A 35 -8.30 5.88 -0.18
N LEU A 36 -9.16 6.53 0.62
CA LEU A 36 -10.60 6.66 0.33
C LEU A 36 -10.88 7.69 -0.77
N ALA A 37 -10.00 8.69 -0.91
CA ALA A 37 -10.19 9.78 -1.87
C ALA A 37 -9.68 9.44 -3.29
N ILE A 38 -8.80 8.44 -3.43
CA ILE A 38 -8.20 8.06 -4.71
C ILE A 38 -8.79 6.74 -5.21
N PRO A 39 -9.78 6.75 -6.11
CA PRO A 39 -10.33 5.53 -6.69
C PRO A 39 -9.33 4.89 -7.68
N GLY A 40 -9.28 3.57 -7.67
CA GLY A 40 -8.63 2.77 -8.71
C GLY A 40 -7.18 2.35 -8.45
N THR A 41 -6.92 1.10 -8.75
CA THR A 41 -5.57 0.48 -8.81
C THR A 41 -4.98 0.54 -10.22
N SER A 42 -5.75 1.04 -11.19
CA SER A 42 -5.40 1.12 -12.62
C SER A 42 -4.08 1.86 -12.89
N GLY A 43 -3.76 2.90 -12.11
CA GLY A 43 -2.51 3.62 -12.26
C GLY A 43 -1.26 2.77 -12.00
N LEU A 44 -1.31 1.83 -11.05
CA LEU A 44 -0.19 0.91 -10.77
C LEU A 44 -0.05 -0.19 -11.83
N LEU A 45 -1.16 -0.65 -12.40
CA LEU A 45 -1.14 -1.59 -13.52
C LEU A 45 -0.52 -0.96 -14.76
N LEU A 46 -0.85 0.30 -15.05
CA LEU A 46 -0.24 1.06 -16.15
C LEU A 46 1.26 1.31 -15.90
N LEU A 47 1.65 1.62 -14.68
CA LEU A 47 3.07 1.77 -14.32
C LEU A 47 3.84 0.45 -14.44
N GLY A 48 3.16 -0.70 -14.29
CA GLY A 48 3.74 -2.02 -14.54
C GLY A 48 4.25 -2.21 -15.98
N THR A 49 3.64 -1.54 -16.96
CA THR A 49 4.12 -1.59 -18.36
C THR A 49 5.48 -0.93 -18.54
N PHE A 50 5.82 0.10 -17.75
CA PHE A 50 7.15 0.72 -17.76
C PHE A 50 8.22 -0.17 -17.11
N ALA A 51 7.83 -1.14 -16.29
CA ALA A 51 8.75 -2.08 -15.66
C ALA A 51 9.25 -3.18 -16.61
N SER A 52 8.63 -3.33 -17.79
CA SER A 52 8.95 -4.40 -18.76
C SER A 52 10.27 -4.24 -19.49
N ALA A 53 10.90 -3.07 -19.42
CA ALA A 53 12.13 -2.77 -20.18
C ALA A 53 13.34 -3.63 -19.78
N SER A 54 13.44 -4.01 -18.50
CA SER A 54 14.46 -4.95 -17.99
C SER A 54 14.14 -5.43 -16.59
N LEU A 55 14.72 -6.56 -16.18
CA LEU A 55 14.60 -7.07 -14.80
C LEU A 55 15.06 -6.05 -13.75
N GLY A 56 16.13 -5.28 -14.06
CA GLY A 56 16.62 -4.21 -13.17
C GLY A 56 15.58 -3.11 -12.97
N HIS A 57 14.91 -2.67 -14.02
CA HIS A 57 13.84 -1.67 -13.93
C HIS A 57 12.63 -2.19 -13.13
N PHE A 58 12.25 -3.45 -13.35
CA PHE A 58 11.20 -4.09 -12.56
C PHE A 58 11.52 -4.12 -11.06
N LEU A 59 12.74 -4.53 -10.69
CA LEU A 59 13.18 -4.59 -9.29
C LEU A 59 13.21 -3.21 -8.62
N LEU A 60 13.66 -2.18 -9.33
CA LEU A 60 13.66 -0.81 -8.83
C LEU A 60 12.22 -0.27 -8.62
N MET A 61 11.33 -0.50 -9.57
CA MET A 61 9.92 -0.10 -9.43
C MET A 61 9.20 -0.87 -8.33
N TRP A 62 9.44 -2.19 -8.25
CA TRP A 62 8.90 -3.03 -7.20
C TRP A 62 9.38 -2.60 -5.81
N SER A 63 10.68 -2.33 -5.64
CA SER A 63 11.23 -1.88 -4.36
C SER A 63 10.68 -0.51 -3.96
N SER A 64 10.60 0.44 -4.89
CA SER A 64 10.02 1.77 -4.67
C SER A 64 8.54 1.68 -4.26
N ALA A 65 7.74 0.89 -4.98
CA ALA A 65 6.35 0.64 -4.67
C ALA A 65 6.16 -0.03 -3.30
N SER A 66 7.01 -1.00 -2.97
CA SER A 66 6.98 -1.71 -1.70
C SER A 66 7.32 -0.79 -0.53
N LEU A 67 8.34 0.04 -0.65
CA LEU A 67 8.70 1.03 0.37
C LEU A 67 7.57 2.02 0.62
N GLY A 68 6.96 2.54 -0.44
CA GLY A 68 5.80 3.42 -0.34
C GLY A 68 4.62 2.74 0.36
N ALA A 69 4.32 1.51 -0.03
CA ALA A 69 3.23 0.73 0.54
C ALA A 69 3.45 0.41 2.03
N ILE A 70 4.66 0.01 2.41
CA ILE A 70 5.03 -0.30 3.81
C ILE A 70 5.00 0.97 4.65
N GLY A 71 5.58 2.07 4.15
CA GLY A 71 5.63 3.36 4.84
C GLY A 71 4.24 3.94 5.09
N GLY A 72 3.33 3.88 4.12
CA GLY A 72 1.96 4.37 4.25
C GLY A 72 1.14 3.60 5.30
N PHE A 73 1.28 2.28 5.37
CA PHE A 73 0.65 1.46 6.41
C PHE A 73 1.24 1.73 7.79
N TRP A 74 2.56 1.83 7.87
CA TRP A 74 3.23 2.15 9.13
C TRP A 74 2.80 3.52 9.67
N LEU A 75 2.74 4.54 8.81
CA LEU A 75 2.24 5.86 9.19
C LEU A 75 0.80 5.80 9.69
N SER A 76 -0.07 5.05 9.01
CA SER A 76 -1.46 4.88 9.42
C SER A 76 -1.59 4.18 10.78
N TRP A 77 -0.79 3.15 11.03
CA TRP A 77 -0.70 2.49 12.33
C TRP A 77 -0.21 3.45 13.41
N TRP A 78 0.86 4.21 13.15
CA TRP A 78 1.40 5.18 14.08
C TRP A 78 0.39 6.28 14.43
N LEU A 79 -0.35 6.78 13.44
CA LEU A 79 -1.45 7.72 13.66
C LEU A 79 -2.54 7.10 14.54
N GLY A 80 -2.86 5.83 14.35
CA GLY A 80 -3.80 5.09 15.18
C GLY A 80 -3.36 5.02 16.65
N VAL A 81 -2.08 4.74 16.90
CA VAL A 81 -1.50 4.75 18.25
C VAL A 81 -1.54 6.16 18.85
N ARG A 82 -1.08 7.17 18.09
CA ARG A 82 -0.89 8.54 18.57
C ARG A 82 -2.20 9.25 18.87
N TYR A 83 -3.20 9.04 18.03
CA TYR A 83 -4.49 9.74 18.13
C TYR A 83 -5.61 8.86 18.68
N ARG A 84 -5.29 7.77 19.38
CA ARG A 84 -6.25 6.81 19.94
C ARG A 84 -7.40 7.49 20.67
N HIS A 85 -7.13 8.46 21.56
CA HIS A 85 -8.14 9.18 22.32
C HIS A 85 -9.09 10.01 21.44
N ARG A 86 -8.58 10.64 20.38
CA ARG A 86 -9.41 11.40 19.45
C ARG A 86 -10.26 10.49 18.56
N LEU A 87 -9.70 9.33 18.19
CA LEU A 87 -10.39 8.35 17.36
C LEU A 87 -11.57 7.72 18.10
N THR A 88 -11.51 7.56 19.44
CA THR A 88 -12.63 7.05 20.24
C THR A 88 -13.79 8.02 20.36
N GLN A 89 -13.59 9.29 20.05
CA GLN A 89 -14.65 10.30 20.00
C GLN A 89 -15.42 10.30 18.67
N LEU A 90 -14.91 9.61 17.66
CA LEU A 90 -15.58 9.47 16.37
C LEU A 90 -16.75 8.49 16.48
N ARG A 91 -17.90 8.87 15.90
CA ARG A 91 -19.16 8.07 15.94
C ARG A 91 -19.01 6.62 15.47
N TRP A 92 -18.05 6.34 14.62
CA TRP A 92 -17.84 5.01 14.04
C TRP A 92 -16.72 4.19 14.73
N LEU A 93 -15.94 4.81 15.61
CA LEU A 93 -14.87 4.13 16.37
C LEU A 93 -15.11 4.26 17.89
N THR A 94 -16.25 3.79 18.37
CA THR A 94 -16.60 3.81 19.79
C THR A 94 -15.66 2.94 20.63
N ALA A 95 -15.54 3.25 21.92
CA ALA A 95 -14.70 2.49 22.86
C ALA A 95 -15.04 0.99 22.87
N GLU A 96 -16.32 0.65 22.72
CA GLU A 96 -16.80 -0.75 22.66
C GLU A 96 -16.32 -1.45 21.38
N ARG A 97 -16.42 -0.78 20.22
CA ARG A 97 -15.88 -1.31 18.94
C ARG A 97 -14.38 -1.49 18.98
N LEU A 98 -13.68 -0.56 19.63
CA LEU A 98 -12.23 -0.65 19.81
C LEU A 98 -11.86 -1.84 20.72
N ALA A 99 -12.63 -2.10 21.78
CA ALA A 99 -12.43 -3.26 22.65
C ALA A 99 -12.64 -4.59 21.89
N ARG A 100 -13.70 -4.69 21.06
CA ARG A 100 -13.93 -5.84 20.18
C ARG A 100 -12.80 -6.02 19.16
N SER A 101 -12.34 -4.94 18.55
CA SER A 101 -11.21 -4.95 17.62
C SER A 101 -9.93 -5.43 18.32
N ARG A 102 -9.71 -5.05 19.58
CA ARG A 102 -8.57 -5.49 20.36
C ARG A 102 -8.55 -7.01 20.55
N LEU A 103 -9.69 -7.61 20.92
CA LEU A 103 -9.83 -9.07 21.04
C LEU A 103 -9.62 -9.78 19.70
N PHE A 104 -10.14 -9.21 18.63
CA PHE A 104 -9.93 -9.74 17.28
C PHE A 104 -8.45 -9.71 16.87
N PHE A 105 -7.76 -8.58 17.10
CA PHE A 105 -6.33 -8.45 16.78
C PHE A 105 -5.42 -9.31 17.65
N GLN A 106 -5.80 -9.60 18.88
CA GLN A 106 -5.07 -10.55 19.73
C GLN A 106 -5.07 -11.97 19.15
N ARG A 107 -6.17 -12.37 18.50
CA ARG A 107 -6.32 -13.73 17.94
C ARG A 107 -5.85 -13.83 16.47
N ARG A 108 -6.11 -12.85 15.65
CA ARG A 108 -5.91 -12.89 14.18
C ARG A 108 -5.25 -11.65 13.60
N GLY A 109 -4.61 -10.80 14.42
CA GLY A 109 -4.14 -9.48 13.99
C GLY A 109 -3.16 -9.51 12.84
N LEU A 110 -2.25 -10.46 12.83
CA LEU A 110 -1.24 -10.62 11.78
C LEU A 110 -1.92 -10.92 10.42
N TRP A 111 -2.83 -11.87 10.38
CA TRP A 111 -3.57 -12.24 9.18
C TRP A 111 -4.53 -11.13 8.74
N ALA A 112 -5.19 -10.46 9.69
CA ALA A 112 -6.09 -9.36 9.39
C ALA A 112 -5.36 -8.20 8.70
N VAL A 113 -4.18 -7.81 9.20
CA VAL A 113 -3.35 -6.76 8.58
C VAL A 113 -2.84 -7.20 7.21
N PHE A 114 -2.40 -8.46 7.07
CA PHE A 114 -1.92 -9.00 5.80
C PHE A 114 -3.01 -8.94 4.72
N PHE A 115 -4.19 -9.52 4.98
CA PHE A 115 -5.28 -9.58 4.01
C PHE A 115 -5.97 -8.24 3.78
N SER A 116 -5.91 -7.31 4.73
CA SER A 116 -6.52 -5.98 4.56
C SER A 116 -6.01 -5.22 3.35
N ARG A 117 -4.75 -5.46 2.97
CA ARG A 117 -4.12 -4.80 1.81
C ARG A 117 -4.79 -5.16 0.49
N PHE A 118 -5.36 -6.36 0.39
CA PHE A 118 -6.05 -6.86 -0.81
C PHE A 118 -7.51 -6.42 -0.88
N LEU A 119 -8.10 -6.00 0.26
CA LEU A 119 -9.49 -5.57 0.36
C LEU A 119 -9.55 -4.04 0.47
N SER A 120 -10.05 -3.40 -0.59
CA SER A 120 -10.02 -1.94 -0.75
C SER A 120 -10.52 -1.14 0.46
N PRO A 121 -11.72 -1.40 1.04
CA PRO A 121 -12.20 -0.64 2.20
C PRO A 121 -11.40 -0.93 3.48
N LEU A 122 -10.93 -2.17 3.66
CA LEU A 122 -10.18 -2.57 4.86
C LEU A 122 -8.76 -2.01 4.85
N ARG A 123 -8.16 -1.84 3.67
CA ARG A 123 -6.83 -1.24 3.53
C ARG A 123 -6.78 0.18 4.08
N ALA A 124 -7.85 0.95 3.91
CA ALA A 124 -7.92 2.33 4.39
C ALA A 124 -8.07 2.45 5.91
N THR A 125 -8.77 1.52 6.55
CA THR A 125 -9.18 1.66 7.95
C THR A 125 -8.40 0.75 8.90
N LEU A 126 -8.02 -0.44 8.45
CA LEU A 126 -7.52 -1.49 9.33
C LEU A 126 -6.14 -1.18 9.93
N PRO A 127 -5.16 -0.57 9.23
CA PRO A 127 -3.90 -0.16 9.85
C PRO A 127 -4.12 0.86 10.97
N LEU A 128 -5.00 1.84 10.76
CA LEU A 128 -5.35 2.85 11.75
C LEU A 128 -6.01 2.21 13.00
N VAL A 129 -7.01 1.35 12.78
CA VAL A 129 -7.72 0.64 13.86
C VAL A 129 -6.79 -0.31 14.60
N SER A 130 -5.88 -0.99 13.92
CA SER A 130 -4.91 -1.89 14.56
C SER A 130 -3.97 -1.14 15.50
N GLY A 131 -3.51 0.05 15.11
CA GLY A 131 -2.73 0.94 15.97
C GLY A 131 -3.54 1.42 17.18
N ALA A 132 -4.76 1.90 16.97
CA ALA A 132 -5.65 2.35 18.03
C ALA A 132 -6.04 1.21 18.99
N SER A 133 -6.14 -0.02 18.52
CA SER A 133 -6.45 -1.21 19.33
C SER A 133 -5.27 -1.73 20.14
N GLY A 134 -4.04 -1.21 19.90
CA GLY A 134 -2.84 -1.61 20.63
C GLY A 134 -2.17 -2.88 20.09
N LEU A 135 -2.31 -3.17 18.79
CA LEU A 135 -1.54 -4.24 18.15
C LEU A 135 -0.04 -3.92 18.25
N PRO A 136 0.81 -4.85 18.74
CA PRO A 136 2.24 -4.61 18.88
C PRO A 136 2.89 -4.31 17.53
N LEU A 137 3.83 -3.36 17.52
CA LEU A 137 4.55 -2.94 16.31
C LEU A 137 5.19 -4.13 15.57
N ARG A 138 5.79 -5.07 16.31
CA ARG A 138 6.45 -6.24 15.71
C ARG A 138 5.48 -7.09 14.88
N SER A 139 4.34 -7.44 15.43
CA SER A 139 3.31 -8.24 14.75
C SER A 139 2.71 -7.47 13.58
N PHE A 140 2.49 -6.16 13.74
CA PHE A 140 2.02 -5.29 12.66
C PHE A 140 3.03 -5.22 11.52
N GLN A 141 4.31 -4.96 11.82
CA GLN A 141 5.36 -4.83 10.79
C GLN A 141 5.62 -6.14 10.05
N LEU A 142 5.55 -7.28 10.70
CA LEU A 142 5.71 -8.57 10.03
C LEU A 142 4.64 -8.73 8.92
N ALA A 143 3.37 -8.49 9.24
CA ALA A 143 2.28 -8.54 8.27
C ALA A 143 2.37 -7.43 7.22
N ASN A 144 2.78 -6.22 7.63
CA ASN A 144 2.92 -5.07 6.76
C ASN A 144 4.03 -5.28 5.72
N VAL A 145 5.20 -5.74 6.12
CA VAL A 145 6.34 -5.97 5.22
C VAL A 145 6.03 -7.11 4.25
N THR A 146 5.55 -8.25 4.74
CA THR A 146 5.23 -9.41 3.89
C THR A 146 4.15 -9.08 2.85
N SER A 147 3.05 -8.45 3.27
CA SER A 147 2.00 -8.03 2.34
C SER A 147 2.44 -6.87 1.44
N GLY A 148 3.30 -5.97 1.96
CA GLY A 148 3.83 -4.81 1.25
C GLY A 148 4.82 -5.16 0.14
N LEU A 149 5.48 -6.30 0.24
CA LEU A 149 6.31 -6.86 -0.83
C LEU A 149 5.46 -7.63 -1.85
N LEU A 150 4.51 -8.42 -1.38
CA LEU A 150 3.69 -9.28 -2.23
C LEU A 150 2.71 -8.49 -3.09
N TRP A 151 2.04 -7.49 -2.53
CA TRP A 151 1.00 -6.74 -3.23
C TRP A 151 1.51 -5.96 -4.46
N PRO A 152 2.61 -5.16 -4.40
CA PRO A 152 3.15 -4.52 -5.59
C PRO A 152 3.70 -5.52 -6.61
N PHE A 153 4.26 -6.64 -6.15
CA PHE A 153 4.71 -7.70 -7.03
C PHE A 153 3.56 -8.26 -7.88
N LEU A 154 2.43 -8.57 -7.26
CA LEU A 154 1.23 -9.07 -7.96
C LEU A 154 0.64 -8.04 -8.92
N LEU A 155 0.76 -6.74 -8.64
CA LEU A 155 0.23 -5.69 -9.51
C LEU A 155 1.17 -5.35 -10.68
N LEU A 156 2.48 -5.41 -10.47
CA LEU A 156 3.45 -5.06 -11.51
C LEU A 156 3.73 -6.23 -12.47
N SER A 157 3.66 -7.48 -11.98
CA SER A 157 3.97 -8.67 -12.78
C SER A 157 3.09 -8.84 -14.02
N PRO A 158 1.76 -8.63 -14.02
CA PRO A 158 0.97 -8.76 -15.25
C PRO A 158 1.35 -7.73 -16.31
N GLY A 159 1.67 -6.48 -15.90
CA GLY A 159 2.12 -5.43 -16.80
C GLY A 159 3.49 -5.75 -17.42
N ALA A 160 4.41 -6.28 -16.64
CA ALA A 160 5.73 -6.69 -17.11
C ALA A 160 5.67 -7.90 -18.05
N LEU A 161 4.79 -8.88 -17.77
CA LEU A 161 4.61 -10.08 -18.60
C LEU A 161 3.87 -9.79 -19.89
N SER A 162 2.91 -8.87 -19.91
CA SER A 162 2.11 -8.58 -21.10
C SER A 162 2.94 -8.06 -22.28
N LEU A 163 4.06 -7.37 -22.02
CA LEU A 163 4.95 -6.87 -23.07
C LEU A 163 6.07 -7.85 -23.44
N SER A 164 6.35 -8.86 -22.62
CA SER A 164 7.32 -9.91 -22.98
C SER A 164 6.73 -10.98 -23.89
N LEU A 165 5.40 -10.97 -24.12
CA LEU A 165 4.68 -11.90 -24.97
C LEU A 165 4.36 -11.35 -26.38
N TRP A 166 4.72 -10.11 -26.65
CA TRP A 166 4.58 -9.41 -27.95
C TRP A 166 5.94 -8.92 -28.44
#